data_ba4f8bc0b4f17a0260ac13b5d8aaec38
#
_entry.id   ba4f8bc0b4f17a0260ac13b5d8aaec38
#
_cell.length_a   1.000
_cell.length_b   1.000
_cell.length_c   1.000
_cell.angle_alpha   90.00
_cell.angle_beta   90.00
_cell.angle_gamma   90.00
#
_symmetry.space_group_name_H-M   'P 1'
#
loop_
_entity.id
_entity.type
_entity.pdbx_description
1 polymer ?
#
loop_
_entity_poly.entity_id
_entity_poly.type
_entity_poly.pdbx_seq_one_letter_code
_entity_poly.pdbx_strand_id
1 'polypeptide(L)'
;MEKIENEIVNKTYLAINSLEELRNMIGIKSDYFYKCLYVNDHFYNVIKIPKRKKDEYRELMIPNMALKNIQRWILDNVLYRRQVHKCATGFVPRKSIVNNAIPHVGQKYILKMDIENFFPSITFKQVRKIFSEMGYKFELATALANLCTVNNQLPQGAPTSPYIANIIFYNIDKRIFSYCQKNNLRYTRYADDITISGSNKVSFSKEII
;
A
#
# COMPACT_ATOMS: atom_id res chain seq x y z
N MET A 1 -23.36 9.99 -10.16
CA MET A 1 -22.97 9.00 -9.14
C MET A 1 -21.51 9.16 -8.71
N GLU A 2 -20.54 9.27 -9.61
CA GLU A 2 -19.10 9.50 -9.22
C GLU A 2 -18.84 10.76 -8.38
N LYS A 3 -19.55 11.87 -8.61
CA LYS A 3 -19.44 13.09 -7.79
C LYS A 3 -19.93 12.90 -6.34
N ILE A 4 -21.00 12.13 -6.16
CA ILE A 4 -21.58 11.86 -4.84
C ILE A 4 -20.72 10.88 -4.06
N GLU A 5 -20.12 9.86 -4.71
CA GLU A 5 -19.15 8.96 -4.07
C GLU A 5 -17.87 9.70 -3.63
N ASN A 6 -17.38 10.65 -4.43
CA ASN A 6 -16.23 11.47 -4.06
C ASN A 6 -16.54 12.45 -2.89
N GLU A 7 -17.75 12.99 -2.80
CA GLU A 7 -18.17 13.84 -1.68
C GLU A 7 -18.37 13.06 -0.37
N ILE A 8 -18.86 11.83 -0.43
CA ILE A 8 -19.01 10.95 0.74
C ILE A 8 -17.66 10.48 1.23
N VAL A 9 -16.72 10.17 0.34
CA VAL A 9 -15.35 9.74 0.66
C VAL A 9 -14.58 10.88 1.35
N ASN A 10 -14.75 12.14 0.92
CA ASN A 10 -14.05 13.29 1.50
C ASN A 10 -14.52 13.67 2.93
N LYS A 11 -15.67 13.21 3.41
CA LYS A 11 -16.15 13.49 4.77
C LYS A 11 -15.61 12.55 5.85
N THR A 12 -14.85 11.52 5.47
CA THR A 12 -14.43 10.46 6.40
C THR A 12 -12.95 10.57 6.85
N TYR A 13 -12.18 11.53 6.33
CA TYR A 13 -10.78 11.67 6.68
C TYR A 13 -10.58 12.40 8.01
N LEU A 14 -9.55 11.98 8.74
CA LEU A 14 -9.16 12.64 9.99
C LEU A 14 -8.71 14.07 9.68
N ALA A 15 -9.40 15.05 10.22
CA ALA A 15 -9.04 16.45 10.06
C ALA A 15 -7.75 16.72 10.84
N ILE A 16 -6.68 17.07 10.13
CA ILE A 16 -5.40 17.50 10.68
C ILE A 16 -5.00 18.75 9.90
N ASN A 17 -4.75 19.86 10.59
CA ASN A 17 -4.54 21.15 9.95
C ASN A 17 -3.09 21.63 9.97
N SER A 18 -2.24 21.04 10.85
CA SER A 18 -0.84 21.42 11.00
C SER A 18 0.05 20.24 11.41
N LEU A 19 1.37 20.41 11.24
CA LEU A 19 2.36 19.44 11.74
C LEU A 19 2.34 19.33 13.27
N GLU A 20 2.09 20.43 13.94
CA GLU A 20 1.99 20.48 15.40
C GLU A 20 0.79 19.68 15.90
N GLU A 21 -0.35 19.82 15.23
CA GLU A 21 -1.55 19.02 15.53
C GLU A 21 -1.30 17.52 15.28
N LEU A 22 -0.67 17.18 14.15
CA LEU A 22 -0.27 15.79 13.85
C LEU A 22 0.63 15.22 14.95
N ARG A 23 1.66 15.97 15.35
CA ARG A 23 2.59 15.57 16.42
C ARG A 23 1.85 15.33 17.75
N ASN A 24 0.98 16.25 18.12
CA ASN A 24 0.20 16.17 19.36
C ASN A 24 -0.73 14.95 19.36
N MET A 25 -1.40 14.67 18.23
CA MET A 25 -2.28 13.50 18.09
C MET A 25 -1.50 12.17 18.15
N ILE A 26 -0.28 12.13 17.64
CA ILE A 26 0.61 10.96 17.76
C ILE A 26 1.13 10.81 19.19
N GLY A 27 1.24 11.91 19.96
CA GLY A 27 1.75 11.90 21.32
C GLY A 27 3.27 11.75 21.44
N ILE A 28 4.02 12.25 20.44
CA ILE A 28 5.48 12.15 20.41
C ILE A 28 6.15 13.49 20.74
N LYS A 29 7.34 13.42 21.38
CA LYS A 29 8.14 14.62 21.68
C LYS A 29 8.60 15.31 20.38
N SER A 30 8.63 16.65 20.42
CA SER A 30 8.96 17.51 19.28
C SER A 30 10.25 17.10 18.58
N ASP A 31 11.35 16.98 19.32
CA ASP A 31 12.66 16.65 18.74
C ASP A 31 12.67 15.33 17.98
N TYR A 32 12.01 14.31 18.52
CA TYR A 32 11.92 13.01 17.84
C TYR A 32 11.04 13.05 16.61
N PHE A 33 9.92 13.78 16.67
CA PHE A 33 9.02 13.93 15.54
C PHE A 33 9.73 14.58 14.34
N TYR A 34 10.37 15.72 14.56
CA TYR A 34 11.06 16.43 13.50
C TYR A 34 12.30 15.69 12.99
N LYS A 35 13.03 14.97 13.85
CA LYS A 35 14.09 14.07 13.41
C LYS A 35 13.55 12.95 12.51
N CYS A 36 12.48 12.29 12.90
CA CYS A 36 11.82 11.27 12.06
C CYS A 36 11.31 11.85 10.74
N LEU A 37 10.92 13.12 10.72
CA LEU A 37 10.39 13.78 9.53
C LEU A 37 11.49 14.18 8.52
N TYR A 38 12.64 14.70 9.00
CA TYR A 38 13.64 15.32 8.14
C TYR A 38 14.91 14.49 7.91
N VAL A 39 15.19 13.52 8.78
CA VAL A 39 16.35 12.63 8.70
C VAL A 39 15.95 11.17 8.92
N ASN A 40 14.87 10.78 8.28
CA ASN A 40 14.21 9.49 8.52
C ASN A 40 15.06 8.27 8.11
N ASP A 41 16.02 8.41 7.21
CA ASP A 41 16.96 7.38 6.80
C ASP A 41 17.76 6.82 7.98
N HIS A 42 18.14 7.68 8.94
CA HIS A 42 18.84 7.28 10.17
C HIS A 42 17.96 6.44 11.13
N PHE A 43 16.66 6.40 10.87
CA PHE A 43 15.70 5.66 11.70
C PHE A 43 15.37 4.27 11.15
N TYR A 44 16.08 3.81 10.11
CA TYR A 44 15.93 2.47 9.53
C TYR A 44 17.16 1.61 9.76
N ASN A 45 16.94 0.36 10.19
CA ASN A 45 17.93 -0.70 10.19
C ASN A 45 17.79 -1.53 8.92
N VAL A 46 18.85 -1.67 8.15
CA VAL A 46 18.84 -2.49 6.92
C VAL A 46 19.28 -3.91 7.26
N ILE A 47 18.42 -4.88 6.95
CA ILE A 47 18.71 -6.32 7.12
C ILE A 47 18.63 -6.99 5.75
N LYS A 48 19.64 -7.81 5.40
CA LYS A 48 19.67 -8.62 4.19
C LYS A 48 19.15 -10.02 4.49
N ILE A 49 18.08 -10.42 3.83
CA ILE A 49 17.52 -11.77 3.93
C ILE A 49 17.79 -12.52 2.62
N PRO A 50 18.37 -13.72 2.64
CA PRO A 50 18.62 -14.48 1.43
C PRO A 50 17.30 -14.85 0.72
N LYS A 51 17.27 -14.69 -0.61
CA LYS A 51 16.19 -15.19 -1.45
C LYS A 51 16.38 -16.68 -1.75
N ARG A 52 15.38 -17.30 -2.40
CA ARG A 52 15.48 -18.73 -2.82
C ARG A 52 16.59 -18.97 -3.85
N LYS A 53 16.89 -17.98 -4.70
CA LYS A 53 18.00 -18.06 -5.64
C LYS A 53 19.31 -17.79 -4.92
N LYS A 54 20.30 -18.61 -5.19
CA LYS A 54 21.66 -18.49 -4.64
C LYS A 54 22.22 -17.11 -4.96
N ASP A 55 22.86 -16.47 -3.97
CA ASP A 55 23.51 -15.16 -4.06
C ASP A 55 22.56 -13.95 -4.28
N GLU A 56 21.25 -14.13 -4.22
CA GLU A 56 20.30 -13.03 -4.21
C GLU A 56 19.81 -12.72 -2.78
N TYR A 57 19.74 -11.43 -2.43
CA TYR A 57 19.28 -10.97 -1.12
C TYR A 57 18.10 -10.00 -1.29
N ARG A 58 17.23 -10.01 -0.29
CA ARG A 58 16.17 -9.00 -0.13
C ARG A 58 16.59 -8.07 0.99
N GLU A 59 16.59 -6.77 0.75
CA GLU A 59 16.86 -5.77 1.77
C GLU A 59 15.56 -5.38 2.45
N LEU A 60 15.51 -5.57 3.78
CA LEU A 60 14.45 -5.07 4.63
C LEU A 60 14.94 -3.81 5.32
N MET A 61 14.18 -2.74 5.18
CA MET A 61 14.39 -1.46 5.88
C MET A 61 13.40 -1.40 7.04
N ILE A 62 13.87 -1.79 8.23
CA ILE A 62 13.03 -1.88 9.43
C ILE A 62 13.11 -0.56 10.19
N PRO A 63 12.02 0.19 10.34
CA PRO A 63 12.02 1.40 11.14
C PRO A 63 12.28 1.10 12.60
N ASN A 64 13.05 1.96 13.27
CA ASN A 64 13.21 1.88 14.72
C ASN A 64 11.86 2.11 15.44
N MET A 65 11.83 1.90 16.76
CA MET A 65 10.58 1.95 17.53
C MET A 65 9.85 3.30 17.41
N ALA A 66 10.58 4.43 17.40
CA ALA A 66 9.96 5.75 17.33
C ALA A 66 9.24 5.97 15.99
N LEU A 67 9.93 5.76 14.87
CA LEU A 67 9.35 5.90 13.53
C LEU A 67 8.27 4.83 13.28
N LYS A 68 8.47 3.61 13.76
CA LYS A 68 7.49 2.53 13.66
C LYS A 68 6.16 2.87 14.35
N ASN A 69 6.22 3.51 15.52
CA ASN A 69 5.02 3.95 16.25
C ASN A 69 4.29 5.06 15.48
N ILE A 70 5.01 6.03 14.92
CA ILE A 70 4.44 7.07 14.05
C ILE A 70 3.75 6.43 12.85
N GLN A 71 4.43 5.52 12.16
CA GLN A 71 3.89 4.84 10.98
C GLN A 71 2.68 3.96 11.32
N ARG A 72 2.68 3.30 12.49
CA ARG A 72 1.53 2.54 12.97
C ARG A 72 0.33 3.46 13.22
N TRP A 73 0.57 4.60 13.88
CA TRP A 73 -0.48 5.58 14.10
C TRP A 73 -1.07 6.12 12.78
N ILE A 74 -0.20 6.44 11.80
CA ILE A 74 -0.64 6.88 10.45
C ILE A 74 -1.47 5.79 9.78
N LEU A 75 -1.05 4.52 9.87
CA LEU A 75 -1.77 3.40 9.29
C LEU A 75 -3.18 3.28 9.89
N ASP A 76 -3.27 3.28 11.21
CA ASP A 76 -4.52 3.00 11.94
C ASP A 76 -5.51 4.17 11.88
N ASN A 77 -5.02 5.42 11.93
CA ASN A 77 -5.88 6.61 12.04
C ASN A 77 -6.11 7.33 10.71
N VAL A 78 -5.20 7.17 9.75
CA VAL A 78 -5.27 7.88 8.45
C VAL A 78 -5.53 6.89 7.32
N LEU A 79 -4.62 5.94 7.09
CA LEU A 79 -4.64 5.12 5.89
C LEU A 79 -5.81 4.13 5.85
N TYR A 80 -6.18 3.50 6.96
CA TYR A 80 -7.32 2.56 6.99
C TYR A 80 -8.68 3.21 6.69
N ARG A 81 -8.75 4.53 6.65
CA ARG A 81 -9.95 5.27 6.19
C ARG A 81 -10.06 5.31 4.66
N ARG A 82 -8.98 5.06 3.93
CA ARG A 82 -8.98 4.95 2.46
C ARG A 82 -9.29 3.51 2.04
N GLN A 83 -10.30 3.34 1.22
CA GLN A 83 -10.65 2.03 0.70
C GLN A 83 -9.60 1.51 -0.28
N VAL A 84 -9.37 0.20 -0.23
CA VAL A 84 -8.60 -0.56 -1.22
C VAL A 84 -9.52 -1.42 -2.05
N HIS A 85 -9.10 -1.81 -3.24
CA HIS A 85 -9.97 -2.61 -4.11
C HIS A 85 -10.27 -3.98 -3.49
N LYS A 86 -11.48 -4.49 -3.69
CA LYS A 86 -11.95 -5.74 -3.08
C LYS A 86 -11.12 -6.98 -3.41
N CYS A 87 -10.43 -7.00 -4.56
CA CYS A 87 -9.54 -8.08 -4.97
C CYS A 87 -8.22 -8.11 -4.21
N ALA A 88 -7.79 -6.99 -3.60
CA ALA A 88 -6.64 -6.96 -2.71
C ALA A 88 -6.97 -7.71 -1.42
N THR A 89 -6.21 -8.74 -1.10
CA THR A 89 -6.43 -9.62 0.06
C THR A 89 -5.26 -9.61 1.03
N GLY A 90 -4.05 -9.34 0.55
CA GLY A 90 -2.86 -9.18 1.40
C GLY A 90 -2.84 -7.85 2.13
N PHE A 91 -2.47 -7.87 3.42
CA PHE A 91 -2.33 -6.69 4.28
C PHE A 91 -3.59 -5.83 4.42
N VAL A 92 -4.75 -6.42 4.25
CA VAL A 92 -6.05 -5.77 4.43
C VAL A 92 -6.68 -6.25 5.74
N PRO A 93 -7.14 -5.35 6.61
CA PRO A 93 -7.81 -5.75 7.84
C PRO A 93 -8.93 -6.76 7.60
N ARG A 94 -9.02 -7.79 8.45
CA ARG A 94 -10.01 -8.88 8.38
C ARG A 94 -9.94 -9.77 7.13
N LYS A 95 -8.90 -9.63 6.29
CA LYS A 95 -8.62 -10.57 5.19
C LYS A 95 -7.41 -11.44 5.50
N SER A 96 -7.36 -12.61 4.89
CA SER A 96 -6.31 -13.62 5.07
C SER A 96 -5.94 -14.26 3.74
N ILE A 97 -4.95 -15.14 3.75
CA ILE A 97 -4.58 -15.98 2.59
C ILE A 97 -5.77 -16.85 2.11
N VAL A 98 -6.68 -17.21 3.01
CA VAL A 98 -7.89 -17.97 2.65
C VAL A 98 -8.80 -17.15 1.75
N ASN A 99 -8.98 -15.85 2.03
CA ASN A 99 -9.75 -14.94 1.17
C ASN A 99 -9.13 -14.80 -0.22
N ASN A 100 -7.80 -14.96 -0.33
CA ASN A 100 -7.09 -14.98 -1.61
C ASN A 100 -7.36 -16.29 -2.38
N ALA A 101 -7.39 -17.42 -1.70
CA ALA A 101 -7.49 -18.74 -2.32
C ALA A 101 -8.92 -19.14 -2.71
N ILE A 102 -9.93 -18.84 -1.88
CA ILE A 102 -11.34 -19.26 -2.08
C ILE A 102 -11.86 -18.98 -3.50
N PRO A 103 -11.67 -17.80 -4.13
CA PRO A 103 -12.22 -17.54 -5.46
C PRO A 103 -11.67 -18.47 -6.55
N HIS A 104 -10.52 -19.11 -6.31
CA HIS A 104 -9.82 -19.94 -7.28
C HIS A 104 -10.09 -21.44 -7.11
N VAL A 105 -10.79 -21.84 -6.05
CA VAL A 105 -11.15 -23.24 -5.82
C VAL A 105 -12.06 -23.76 -6.95
N GLY A 106 -11.76 -24.96 -7.45
CA GLY A 106 -12.51 -25.60 -8.54
C GLY A 106 -12.22 -25.03 -9.94
N GLN A 107 -11.32 -24.06 -10.09
CA GLN A 107 -10.91 -23.55 -11.39
C GLN A 107 -9.91 -24.49 -12.08
N LYS A 108 -10.09 -24.72 -13.39
CA LYS A 108 -9.25 -25.64 -14.17
C LYS A 108 -7.86 -25.08 -14.47
N TYR A 109 -7.78 -23.77 -14.69
CA TYR A 109 -6.54 -23.08 -15.04
C TYR A 109 -6.26 -21.97 -14.04
N ILE A 110 -4.99 -21.86 -13.60
CA ILE A 110 -4.52 -20.81 -12.72
C ILE A 110 -3.27 -20.19 -13.33
N LEU A 111 -3.27 -18.87 -13.43
CA LEU A 111 -2.11 -18.05 -13.77
C LEU A 111 -1.67 -17.29 -12.55
N LYS A 112 -0.40 -17.40 -12.19
CA LYS A 112 0.24 -16.60 -11.15
C LYS A 112 1.28 -15.69 -11.76
N MET A 113 1.34 -14.46 -11.29
CA MET A 113 2.34 -13.46 -11.67
C MET A 113 2.80 -12.73 -10.43
N ASP A 114 4.05 -12.30 -10.42
CA ASP A 114 4.67 -11.52 -9.36
C ASP A 114 4.98 -10.12 -9.87
N ILE A 115 4.79 -9.09 -9.02
CA ILE A 115 5.14 -7.72 -9.39
C ILE A 115 6.56 -7.45 -8.94
N GLU A 116 7.45 -7.28 -9.91
CA GLU A 116 8.85 -6.99 -9.63
C GLU A 116 9.01 -5.65 -8.90
N ASN A 117 9.89 -5.65 -7.88
CA ASN A 117 10.20 -4.46 -7.09
C ASN A 117 8.97 -3.73 -6.54
N PHE A 118 7.93 -4.47 -6.12
CA PHE A 118 6.62 -3.95 -5.72
C PHE A 118 6.68 -2.71 -4.83
N PHE A 119 7.35 -2.78 -3.67
CA PHE A 119 7.48 -1.62 -2.77
C PHE A 119 8.45 -0.56 -3.30
N PRO A 120 9.65 -0.90 -3.77
CA PRO A 120 10.61 0.08 -4.27
C PRO A 120 10.14 0.84 -5.50
N SER A 121 9.24 0.29 -6.32
CA SER A 121 8.66 0.97 -7.48
C SER A 121 7.72 2.11 -7.13
N ILE A 122 7.25 2.16 -5.89
CA ILE A 122 6.33 3.18 -5.42
C ILE A 122 7.12 4.36 -4.86
N THR A 123 6.99 5.50 -5.55
CA THR A 123 7.77 6.70 -5.26
C THR A 123 7.12 7.60 -4.21
N PHE A 124 7.94 8.44 -3.56
CA PHE A 124 7.49 9.51 -2.68
C PHE A 124 6.38 10.37 -3.30
N LYS A 125 6.51 10.73 -4.60
CA LYS A 125 5.50 11.55 -5.30
C LYS A 125 4.12 10.87 -5.34
N GLN A 126 4.10 9.57 -5.57
CA GLN A 126 2.86 8.78 -5.56
C GLN A 126 2.25 8.71 -4.17
N VAL A 127 3.08 8.52 -3.13
CA VAL A 127 2.64 8.49 -1.73
C VAL A 127 2.08 9.85 -1.31
N ARG A 128 2.78 10.96 -1.62
CA ARG A 128 2.28 12.31 -1.35
C ARG A 128 0.95 12.58 -2.04
N LYS A 129 0.80 12.12 -3.28
CA LYS A 129 -0.46 12.27 -4.04
C LYS A 129 -1.64 11.62 -3.31
N ILE A 130 -1.45 10.43 -2.70
CA ILE A 130 -2.50 9.80 -1.87
C ILE A 130 -2.98 10.75 -0.78
N PHE A 131 -2.06 11.31 0.00
CA PHE A 131 -2.41 12.21 1.10
C PHE A 131 -3.06 13.50 0.60
N SER A 132 -2.62 14.04 -0.53
CA SER A 132 -3.26 15.20 -1.16
C SER A 132 -4.68 14.88 -1.63
N GLU A 133 -4.93 13.71 -2.23
CA GLU A 133 -6.26 13.23 -2.62
C GLU A 133 -7.18 12.97 -1.40
N MET A 134 -6.60 12.72 -0.23
CA MET A 134 -7.31 12.63 1.03
C MET A 134 -7.68 14.01 1.62
N GLY A 135 -7.32 15.11 0.95
CA GLY A 135 -7.66 16.46 1.37
C GLY A 135 -6.63 17.17 2.26
N TYR A 136 -5.48 16.52 2.54
CA TYR A 136 -4.42 17.17 3.31
C TYR A 136 -3.71 18.26 2.48
N LYS A 137 -3.44 19.42 3.12
CA LYS A 137 -2.66 20.51 2.51
C LYS A 137 -1.26 20.03 2.13
N PHE A 138 -0.64 20.68 1.16
CA PHE A 138 0.65 20.30 0.59
C PHE A 138 1.74 19.99 1.62
N GLU A 139 1.89 20.84 2.64
CA GLU A 139 2.88 20.68 3.70
C GLU A 139 2.64 19.38 4.49
N LEU A 140 1.41 19.17 4.93
CA LEU A 140 1.04 17.98 5.72
C LEU A 140 1.09 16.69 4.89
N ALA A 141 0.63 16.74 3.63
CA ALA A 141 0.74 15.61 2.70
C ALA A 141 2.21 15.25 2.43
N THR A 142 3.09 16.25 2.34
CA THR A 142 4.54 16.05 2.20
C THR A 142 5.13 15.42 3.46
N ALA A 143 4.76 15.91 4.63
CA ALA A 143 5.23 15.35 5.91
C ALA A 143 4.79 13.90 6.11
N LEU A 144 3.51 13.60 5.86
CA LEU A 144 2.98 12.23 5.94
C LEU A 144 3.69 11.29 4.95
N ALA A 145 4.00 11.77 3.75
CA ALA A 145 4.75 11.01 2.76
C ALA A 145 6.21 10.77 3.20
N ASN A 146 6.89 11.78 3.76
CA ASN A 146 8.24 11.63 4.31
C ASN A 146 8.28 10.58 5.43
N LEU A 147 7.31 10.60 6.34
CA LEU A 147 7.24 9.61 7.42
C LEU A 147 6.98 8.18 6.92
N CYS A 148 6.43 8.02 5.71
CA CYS A 148 6.10 6.71 5.12
C CYS A 148 7.09 6.22 4.06
N THR A 149 8.04 7.05 3.61
CA THR A 149 9.01 6.71 2.56
C THR A 149 10.43 6.95 3.03
N VAL A 150 11.38 6.30 2.41
CA VAL A 150 12.82 6.54 2.57
C VAL A 150 13.51 6.38 1.22
N ASN A 151 14.55 7.15 0.95
CA ASN A 151 15.26 7.13 -0.33
C ASN A 151 14.31 7.23 -1.54
N ASN A 152 13.30 8.11 -1.44
CA ASN A 152 12.29 8.37 -2.48
C ASN A 152 11.39 7.17 -2.83
N GLN A 153 11.31 6.14 -2.01
CA GLN A 153 10.52 4.92 -2.26
C GLN A 153 9.86 4.37 -1.00
N LEU A 154 8.90 3.45 -1.15
CA LEU A 154 8.34 2.72 -0.01
C LEU A 154 9.36 1.71 0.51
N PRO A 155 9.69 1.76 1.83
CA PRO A 155 10.57 0.77 2.44
C PRO A 155 9.89 -0.59 2.57
N GLN A 156 10.62 -1.65 2.28
CA GLN A 156 10.18 -2.99 2.59
C GLN A 156 10.45 -3.29 4.08
N GLY A 157 9.40 -3.25 4.91
CA GLY A 157 9.48 -3.49 6.36
C GLY A 157 8.76 -2.44 7.21
N ALA A 158 8.35 -1.30 6.63
CA ALA A 158 7.56 -0.31 7.34
C ALA A 158 6.08 -0.73 7.46
N PRO A 159 5.41 -0.43 8.58
CA PRO A 159 4.00 -0.78 8.79
C PRO A 159 3.04 -0.21 7.75
N THR A 160 3.34 0.98 7.21
CA THR A 160 2.51 1.71 6.25
C THR A 160 2.63 1.20 4.82
N SER A 161 3.80 0.68 4.43
CA SER A 161 4.10 0.34 3.04
C SER A 161 3.10 -0.61 2.39
N PRO A 162 2.65 -1.70 3.04
CA PRO A 162 1.74 -2.64 2.40
C PRO A 162 0.37 -2.02 2.08
N TYR A 163 -0.16 -1.19 2.98
CA TYR A 163 -1.47 -0.60 2.76
C TYR A 163 -1.43 0.56 1.75
N ILE A 164 -0.37 1.37 1.78
CA ILE A 164 -0.11 2.41 0.76
C ILE A 164 -0.01 1.78 -0.63
N ALA A 165 0.71 0.68 -0.78
CA ALA A 165 0.79 -0.05 -2.03
C ALA A 165 -0.59 -0.50 -2.52
N ASN A 166 -1.44 -1.04 -1.63
CA ASN A 166 -2.81 -1.41 -1.96
C ASN A 166 -3.67 -0.22 -2.43
N ILE A 167 -3.49 0.97 -1.85
CA ILE A 167 -4.19 2.18 -2.29
C ILE A 167 -3.73 2.59 -3.71
N ILE A 168 -2.43 2.58 -3.98
CA ILE A 168 -1.87 2.95 -5.28
C ILE A 168 -2.34 1.99 -6.38
N PHE A 169 -2.38 0.71 -6.08
CA PHE A 169 -2.82 -0.31 -7.01
C PHE A 169 -4.34 -0.33 -7.26
N TYR A 170 -5.14 0.48 -6.55
CA TYR A 170 -6.60 0.48 -6.66
C TYR A 170 -7.10 0.55 -8.11
N ASN A 171 -6.58 1.49 -8.90
CA ASN A 171 -7.01 1.66 -10.30
C ASN A 171 -6.55 0.52 -11.22
N ILE A 172 -5.35 -0.02 -10.98
CA ILE A 172 -4.84 -1.18 -11.70
C ILE A 172 -5.69 -2.40 -11.37
N ASP A 173 -5.94 -2.64 -10.09
CA ASP A 173 -6.82 -3.71 -9.61
C ASP A 173 -8.22 -3.60 -10.21
N LYS A 174 -8.80 -2.41 -10.26
CA LYS A 174 -10.12 -2.14 -10.85
C LYS A 174 -10.16 -2.52 -12.34
N ARG A 175 -9.13 -2.16 -13.10
CA ARG A 175 -9.02 -2.49 -14.53
C ARG A 175 -8.92 -4.00 -14.76
N ILE A 176 -7.98 -4.67 -14.07
CA ILE A 176 -7.77 -6.13 -14.20
C ILE A 176 -9.02 -6.87 -13.73
N PHE A 177 -9.60 -6.46 -12.61
CA PHE A 177 -10.83 -7.07 -12.08
C PHE A 177 -11.99 -6.97 -13.07
N SER A 178 -12.21 -5.80 -13.68
CA SER A 178 -13.26 -5.58 -14.67
C SER A 178 -13.06 -6.44 -15.93
N TYR A 179 -11.81 -6.55 -16.40
CA TYR A 179 -11.48 -7.44 -17.50
C TYR A 179 -11.76 -8.92 -17.16
N CYS A 180 -11.31 -9.36 -15.99
CA CYS A 180 -11.54 -10.73 -15.54
C CYS A 180 -13.03 -11.05 -15.43
N GLN A 181 -13.84 -10.13 -14.89
CA GLN A 181 -15.30 -10.31 -14.82
C GLN A 181 -15.94 -10.47 -16.20
N LYS A 182 -15.56 -9.64 -17.18
CA LYS A 182 -16.09 -9.72 -18.57
C LYS A 182 -15.74 -11.05 -19.25
N ASN A 183 -14.64 -11.67 -18.86
CA ASN A 183 -14.15 -12.93 -19.44
C ASN A 183 -14.43 -14.17 -18.56
N ASN A 184 -15.32 -14.06 -17.57
CA ASN A 184 -15.63 -15.14 -16.63
C ASN A 184 -14.41 -15.69 -15.89
N LEU A 185 -13.43 -14.84 -15.63
CA LEU A 185 -12.21 -15.15 -14.85
C LEU A 185 -12.35 -14.66 -13.41
N ARG A 186 -11.57 -15.25 -12.51
CA ARG A 186 -11.40 -14.83 -11.12
C ARG A 186 -10.07 -14.10 -10.97
N TYR A 187 -10.06 -13.02 -10.21
CA TYR A 187 -8.86 -12.21 -9.94
C TYR A 187 -8.76 -11.90 -8.47
N THR A 188 -7.58 -12.18 -7.89
CA THR A 188 -7.17 -11.70 -6.57
C THR A 188 -5.71 -11.25 -6.60
N ARG A 189 -5.34 -10.39 -5.65
CA ARG A 189 -3.96 -9.98 -5.42
C ARG A 189 -3.63 -10.07 -3.93
N TYR A 190 -2.52 -10.73 -3.61
CA TYR A 190 -1.96 -10.80 -2.27
C TYR A 190 -0.58 -10.14 -2.28
N ALA A 191 -0.50 -8.87 -1.85
CA ALA A 191 0.68 -8.01 -2.01
C ALA A 191 1.10 -7.89 -3.50
N ASP A 192 2.29 -8.38 -3.84
CA ASP A 192 2.88 -8.50 -5.17
C ASP A 192 2.37 -9.71 -5.98
N ASP A 193 1.82 -10.74 -5.31
CA ASP A 193 1.30 -11.94 -5.95
C ASP A 193 -0.07 -11.70 -6.61
N ILE A 194 -0.14 -11.74 -7.92
CA ILE A 194 -1.36 -11.72 -8.72
C ILE A 194 -1.79 -13.16 -9.03
N THR A 195 -3.06 -13.47 -8.79
CA THR A 195 -3.66 -14.76 -9.17
C THR A 195 -4.89 -14.53 -10.05
N ILE A 196 -4.91 -15.16 -11.23
CA ILE A 196 -6.06 -15.19 -12.12
C ILE A 196 -6.38 -16.64 -12.45
N SER A 197 -7.69 -16.98 -12.46
CA SER A 197 -8.11 -18.35 -12.76
C SER A 197 -9.41 -18.38 -13.52
N GLY A 198 -9.68 -19.53 -14.17
CA GLY A 198 -10.88 -19.76 -14.94
C GLY A 198 -11.04 -21.21 -15.39
N SER A 199 -12.23 -21.51 -15.94
CA SER A 199 -12.52 -22.82 -16.53
C SER A 199 -11.86 -23.05 -17.90
N ASN A 200 -11.57 -21.96 -18.62
CA ASN A 200 -10.85 -21.95 -19.88
C ASN A 200 -9.40 -21.47 -19.68
N LYS A 201 -8.52 -21.81 -20.65
CA LYS A 201 -7.13 -21.36 -20.61
C LYS A 201 -7.08 -19.83 -20.55
N VAL A 202 -6.42 -19.31 -19.51
CA VAL A 202 -6.26 -17.87 -19.33
C VAL A 202 -5.23 -17.38 -20.34
N SER A 203 -5.67 -16.61 -21.33
CA SER A 203 -4.77 -15.87 -22.22
C SER A 203 -4.91 -14.39 -21.88
N PHE A 204 -3.78 -13.71 -21.68
CA PHE A 204 -3.77 -12.26 -21.58
C PHE A 204 -3.71 -11.65 -22.96
N SER A 205 -4.69 -10.78 -23.26
CA SER A 205 -4.52 -9.83 -24.35
C SER A 205 -3.53 -8.74 -23.93
N LYS A 206 -2.81 -8.16 -24.89
CA LYS A 206 -1.89 -7.01 -24.66
C LYS A 206 -2.60 -5.79 -24.04
N GLU A 207 -3.91 -5.83 -23.89
CA GLU A 207 -4.73 -4.74 -23.31
C GLU A 207 -4.66 -4.64 -21.79
N ILE A 208 -4.05 -5.62 -21.09
CA ILE A 208 -3.96 -5.65 -19.63
C ILE A 208 -2.59 -5.18 -19.13
N ILE A 209 -1.57 -5.31 -19.93
CA ILE A 209 -0.20 -4.86 -19.68
C ILE A 209 -0.04 -3.47 -20.27
#